data_694e7831eb57589156b95933e3143d8a
#
_entry.id   694e7831eb57589156b95933e3143d8a
#
_cell.length_a   1.000
_cell.length_b   1.000
_cell.length_c   1.000
_cell.angle_alpha   90.00
_cell.angle_beta   90.00
_cell.angle_gamma   90.00
#
_symmetry.space_group_name_H-M   'P 1'
#
loop_
_entity.id
_entity.type
_entity.pdbx_description
1 polymer ?
#
loop_
_entity_poly.entity_id
_entity_poly.type
_entity_poly.pdbx_seq_one_letter_code
_entity_poly.pdbx_strand_id
1 'polypeptide(L)'
;MPSPKKGSKSPARRPSRPRKDEVPHVIDYEPESPVIRQQEAEMARRKGYRNALWLIVAIVVVALGKLAWEEAFEKNSRFLLKALDVQTSGPLSVPKLVSATALTLDTNLLTLSLSDVRSRLERLPQVKSVHIQRDYNGSLTIKVGQRFPVAWLECARQKYYSPLSGTGCLIDAEGVPMPCEVVTKEYLALPVICFDAVSKIEHGKRLGDPLLHTALELAKELNSRAQTPSEIARRLVIPNSWSIETHYATAASEPKVITFGVDDLEMQLERYDRLMKELRARQWKIATLHFIPEGNTPATFHGTPDISGLTLAENRPATPAPTPSSPRR
;
A
#
# COMPACT_ATOMS: atom_id res chain seq x y z
N MET A 1 -47.74 27.17 -32.24
CA MET A 1 -48.72 27.10 -33.32
C MET A 1 -48.55 28.31 -34.18
N PRO A 2 -48.53 28.25 -35.53
CA PRO A 2 -49.10 27.27 -36.44
C PRO A 2 -48.13 26.71 -37.46
N SER A 3 -48.47 25.56 -38.07
CA SER A 3 -47.76 24.88 -39.14
C SER A 3 -47.85 25.58 -40.48
N PRO A 4 -46.87 25.52 -41.37
CA PRO A 4 -47.02 25.88 -42.77
C PRO A 4 -47.15 24.66 -43.69
N LYS A 5 -47.96 24.90 -44.68
CA LYS A 5 -48.54 24.09 -45.74
C LYS A 5 -47.54 23.36 -46.64
N LYS A 6 -47.90 22.12 -47.02
CA LYS A 6 -47.39 21.32 -48.10
C LYS A 6 -47.40 22.04 -49.46
N GLY A 7 -46.18 22.14 -50.06
CA GLY A 7 -46.01 22.51 -51.47
C GLY A 7 -45.96 21.28 -52.35
N SER A 8 -46.79 21.25 -53.38
CA SER A 8 -46.92 20.24 -54.43
C SER A 8 -45.65 20.14 -55.29
N LYS A 9 -45.12 18.96 -55.44
CA LYS A 9 -43.99 18.66 -56.37
C LYS A 9 -44.57 18.16 -57.71
N SER A 10 -44.34 18.92 -58.76
CA SER A 10 -44.44 18.44 -60.11
C SER A 10 -43.41 17.42 -60.48
N PRO A 11 -43.67 16.40 -61.31
CA PRO A 11 -42.73 15.35 -61.67
C PRO A 11 -41.67 15.88 -62.62
N ALA A 12 -40.42 15.73 -62.23
CA ALA A 12 -39.24 16.04 -63.02
C ALA A 12 -39.09 15.02 -64.17
N ARG A 13 -39.01 15.55 -65.41
CA ARG A 13 -38.64 14.79 -66.60
C ARG A 13 -37.31 14.06 -66.41
N ARG A 14 -37.32 12.75 -66.66
CA ARG A 14 -36.07 11.94 -66.76
C ARG A 14 -35.22 12.44 -67.91
N PRO A 15 -33.93 12.70 -67.74
CA PRO A 15 -33.03 12.95 -68.84
C PRO A 15 -32.79 11.62 -69.63
N SER A 16 -32.90 11.73 -70.97
CA SER A 16 -32.63 10.65 -71.90
C SER A 16 -31.16 10.18 -71.75
N ARG A 17 -30.94 8.87 -71.70
CA ARG A 17 -29.63 8.25 -71.75
C ARG A 17 -28.85 8.72 -73.00
N PRO A 18 -27.62 9.18 -72.85
CA PRO A 18 -26.79 9.45 -74.02
C PRO A 18 -26.43 8.13 -74.74
N ARG A 19 -26.41 8.19 -76.07
CA ARG A 19 -26.06 7.13 -76.99
C ARG A 19 -24.62 6.66 -76.70
N LYS A 20 -24.40 5.36 -76.75
CA LYS A 20 -23.24 4.62 -76.32
C LYS A 20 -22.05 4.63 -77.31
N ASP A 21 -22.01 5.51 -78.27
CA ASP A 21 -21.10 5.41 -79.42
C ASP A 21 -20.17 6.62 -79.66
N GLU A 22 -20.03 7.52 -78.67
CA GLU A 22 -19.02 8.58 -78.77
C GLU A 22 -18.08 8.48 -77.57
N VAL A 23 -17.10 7.62 -77.71
CA VAL A 23 -15.88 7.64 -76.87
C VAL A 23 -15.03 8.80 -77.38
N PRO A 24 -14.85 9.87 -76.61
CA PRO A 24 -13.88 10.88 -76.99
C PRO A 24 -12.51 10.19 -76.98
N HIS A 25 -11.92 10.03 -78.14
CA HIS A 25 -10.51 9.70 -78.26
C HIS A 25 -9.71 10.85 -77.63
N VAL A 26 -9.47 10.75 -76.32
CA VAL A 26 -8.41 11.51 -75.66
C VAL A 26 -7.12 10.91 -76.19
N ILE A 27 -6.52 11.57 -77.17
CA ILE A 27 -5.17 11.28 -77.59
C ILE A 27 -4.30 11.77 -76.43
N ASP A 28 -3.87 10.85 -75.55
CA ASP A 28 -2.79 11.11 -74.62
C ASP A 28 -1.50 11.30 -75.43
N TYR A 29 -1.32 12.56 -75.83
CA TYR A 29 -0.09 12.97 -76.48
C TYR A 29 0.97 13.17 -75.37
N GLU A 30 1.64 12.10 -74.97
CA GLU A 30 2.87 12.22 -74.22
C GLU A 30 3.92 12.84 -75.17
N PRO A 31 4.39 14.04 -74.91
CA PRO A 31 5.41 14.65 -75.73
C PRO A 31 6.74 13.92 -75.47
N GLU A 32 7.07 12.94 -76.28
CA GLU A 32 8.32 12.19 -76.20
C GLU A 32 9.55 13.00 -76.69
N SER A 33 9.53 14.34 -76.54
CA SER A 33 10.71 15.09 -76.90
C SER A 33 11.81 14.95 -75.84
N PRO A 34 13.01 14.51 -76.20
CA PRO A 34 14.11 14.30 -75.25
C PRO A 34 14.48 15.59 -74.50
N VAL A 35 14.18 16.74 -75.04
CA VAL A 35 14.45 18.04 -74.47
C VAL A 35 13.56 18.32 -73.25
N ILE A 36 12.26 17.95 -73.30
CA ILE A 36 11.34 18.14 -72.21
C ILE A 36 11.73 17.23 -71.02
N ARG A 37 12.07 15.96 -71.27
CA ARG A 37 12.57 15.04 -70.24
C ARG A 37 13.87 15.51 -69.59
N GLN A 38 14.77 16.14 -70.33
CA GLN A 38 15.98 16.73 -69.77
C GLN A 38 15.68 17.92 -68.87
N GLN A 39 14.76 18.80 -69.26
CA GLN A 39 14.36 19.95 -68.45
C GLN A 39 13.61 19.54 -67.18
N GLU A 40 12.75 18.54 -67.24
CA GLU A 40 12.05 17.99 -66.05
C GLU A 40 13.04 17.30 -65.12
N ALA A 41 14.01 16.54 -65.63
CA ALA A 41 15.05 15.94 -64.83
C ALA A 41 15.96 16.96 -64.13
N GLU A 42 16.30 18.08 -64.81
CA GLU A 42 17.06 19.19 -64.22
C GLU A 42 16.26 19.92 -63.13
N MET A 43 14.97 20.16 -63.37
CA MET A 43 14.10 20.79 -62.35
C MET A 43 13.89 19.87 -61.16
N ALA A 44 13.70 18.56 -61.37
CA ALA A 44 13.63 17.57 -60.29
C ALA A 44 14.92 17.51 -59.48
N ARG A 45 16.10 17.52 -60.15
CA ARG A 45 17.41 17.59 -59.47
C ARG A 45 17.58 18.86 -58.66
N ARG A 46 17.19 20.04 -59.18
CA ARG A 46 17.25 21.32 -58.45
C ARG A 46 16.30 21.31 -57.22
N LYS A 47 15.08 20.77 -57.37
CA LYS A 47 14.16 20.57 -56.22
C LYS A 47 14.74 19.58 -55.21
N GLY A 48 15.35 18.49 -55.66
CA GLY A 48 16.04 17.50 -54.81
C GLY A 48 17.19 18.14 -54.02
N TYR A 49 18.06 18.89 -54.67
CA TYR A 49 19.16 19.61 -53.98
C TYR A 49 18.66 20.64 -52.98
N ARG A 50 17.60 21.38 -53.30
CA ARG A 50 17.00 22.34 -52.39
C ARG A 50 16.39 21.66 -51.17
N ASN A 51 15.68 20.56 -51.34
CA ASN A 51 15.12 19.79 -50.25
C ASN A 51 16.23 19.13 -49.39
N ALA A 52 17.30 18.60 -50.01
CA ALA A 52 18.45 18.08 -49.29
C ALA A 52 19.17 19.18 -48.48
N LEU A 53 19.33 20.37 -49.07
CA LEU A 53 19.91 21.51 -48.37
C LEU A 53 19.08 21.92 -47.16
N TRP A 54 17.75 22.01 -47.32
CA TRP A 54 16.85 22.31 -46.18
C TRP A 54 16.89 21.25 -45.07
N LEU A 55 17.03 19.97 -45.44
CA LEU A 55 17.18 18.88 -44.49
C LEU A 55 18.51 19.00 -43.74
N ILE A 56 19.61 19.31 -44.42
CA ILE A 56 20.91 19.55 -43.77
C ILE A 56 20.84 20.74 -42.84
N VAL A 57 20.23 21.86 -43.26
CA VAL A 57 20.03 23.04 -42.41
C VAL A 57 19.20 22.68 -41.18
N ALA A 58 18.12 21.92 -41.32
CA ALA A 58 17.30 21.46 -40.21
C ALA A 58 18.10 20.61 -39.22
N ILE A 59 18.92 19.68 -39.71
CA ILE A 59 19.78 18.84 -38.87
C ILE A 59 20.79 19.71 -38.09
N VAL A 60 21.43 20.67 -38.80
CA VAL A 60 22.40 21.61 -38.16
C VAL A 60 21.72 22.45 -37.09
N VAL A 61 20.53 22.99 -37.38
CA VAL A 61 19.76 23.79 -36.36
C VAL A 61 19.40 22.94 -35.17
N VAL A 62 18.95 21.70 -35.34
CA VAL A 62 18.65 20.77 -34.25
C VAL A 62 19.93 20.45 -33.45
N ALA A 63 21.05 20.18 -34.15
CA ALA A 63 22.32 19.90 -33.47
C ALA A 63 22.85 21.09 -32.65
N LEU A 64 22.82 22.29 -33.25
CA LEU A 64 23.19 23.51 -32.55
C LEU A 64 22.24 23.83 -31.38
N GLY A 65 20.95 23.61 -31.59
CA GLY A 65 19.94 23.76 -30.52
C GLY A 65 20.21 22.83 -29.34
N LYS A 66 20.57 21.57 -29.63
CA LYS A 66 20.93 20.60 -28.60
C LYS A 66 22.20 21.01 -27.83
N LEU A 67 23.25 21.40 -28.53
CA LEU A 67 24.49 21.88 -27.90
C LEU A 67 24.24 23.12 -27.02
N ALA A 68 23.46 24.07 -27.51
CA ALA A 68 23.10 25.27 -26.76
C ALA A 68 22.27 24.91 -25.49
N TRP A 69 21.40 23.94 -25.62
CA TRP A 69 20.60 23.43 -24.49
C TRP A 69 21.48 22.78 -23.42
N GLU A 70 22.40 21.89 -23.82
CA GLU A 70 23.35 21.24 -22.91
C GLU A 70 24.22 22.27 -22.16
N GLU A 71 24.73 23.27 -22.86
CA GLU A 71 25.56 24.35 -22.27
C GLU A 71 24.75 25.25 -21.32
N ALA A 72 23.56 25.68 -21.74
CA ALA A 72 22.72 26.59 -20.99
C ALA A 72 22.04 25.98 -19.77
N PHE A 73 21.68 24.70 -19.81
CA PHE A 73 20.85 24.05 -18.79
C PHE A 73 21.55 22.89 -18.07
N GLU A 74 22.24 22.00 -18.80
CA GLU A 74 22.81 20.81 -18.17
C GLU A 74 24.11 21.12 -17.41
N LYS A 75 24.98 21.97 -17.96
CA LYS A 75 26.28 22.34 -17.36
C LYS A 75 26.23 23.60 -16.50
N ASN A 76 25.06 24.23 -16.38
CA ASN A 76 24.97 25.48 -15.65
C ASN A 76 25.01 25.24 -14.14
N SER A 77 26.04 25.81 -13.49
CA SER A 77 26.29 25.70 -12.04
C SER A 77 25.14 26.21 -11.15
N ARG A 78 24.23 27.00 -11.72
CA ARG A 78 23.04 27.49 -10.99
C ARG A 78 22.09 26.36 -10.61
N PHE A 79 21.99 25.31 -11.44
CA PHE A 79 21.06 24.18 -11.28
C PHE A 79 21.71 22.96 -10.63
N LEU A 80 22.99 23.02 -10.27
CA LEU A 80 23.63 21.96 -9.50
C LEU A 80 23.09 21.93 -8.07
N LEU A 81 23.01 20.73 -7.52
CA LEU A 81 22.61 20.50 -6.13
C LEU A 81 23.64 21.12 -5.19
N LYS A 82 23.24 22.16 -4.45
CA LYS A 82 24.08 22.87 -3.45
C LYS A 82 23.73 22.47 -2.03
N ALA A 83 22.44 22.23 -1.77
CA ALA A 83 21.93 21.87 -0.47
C ALA A 83 20.88 20.75 -0.59
N LEU A 84 21.05 19.71 0.22
CA LEU A 84 20.10 18.62 0.38
C LEU A 84 19.57 18.65 1.81
N ASP A 85 18.29 18.99 1.97
CA ASP A 85 17.59 18.97 3.25
C ASP A 85 16.71 17.72 3.34
N VAL A 86 17.04 16.80 4.25
CA VAL A 86 16.27 15.57 4.48
C VAL A 86 15.61 15.63 5.84
N GLN A 87 14.29 15.79 5.82
CA GLN A 87 13.44 15.83 7.01
C GLN A 87 12.79 14.46 7.19
N THR A 88 12.97 13.90 8.38
CA THR A 88 12.42 12.58 8.73
C THR A 88 11.91 12.58 10.16
N SER A 89 10.88 11.78 10.43
CA SER A 89 10.22 11.67 11.74
C SER A 89 10.26 10.25 12.29
N GLY A 90 11.27 9.45 11.98
CA GLY A 90 11.28 8.04 12.36
C GLY A 90 12.67 7.45 12.62
N PRO A 91 12.75 6.13 12.81
CA PRO A 91 13.95 5.43 13.29
C PRO A 91 15.10 5.36 12.29
N LEU A 92 14.84 5.58 10.97
CA LEU A 92 15.90 5.57 9.97
C LEU A 92 16.80 6.80 10.11
N SER A 93 18.09 6.57 10.08
CA SER A 93 19.06 7.65 10.12
C SER A 93 19.09 8.46 8.81
N VAL A 94 19.29 9.77 8.92
CA VAL A 94 19.41 10.67 7.76
C VAL A 94 20.51 10.21 6.79
N PRO A 95 21.72 9.79 7.23
CA PRO A 95 22.73 9.28 6.30
C PRO A 95 22.28 8.11 5.44
N LYS A 96 21.48 7.18 6.00
CA LYS A 96 20.93 6.05 5.25
C LYS A 96 19.93 6.50 4.18
N LEU A 97 19.08 7.48 4.50
CA LEU A 97 18.15 8.05 3.53
C LEU A 97 18.90 8.79 2.41
N VAL A 98 19.91 9.58 2.76
CA VAL A 98 20.75 10.27 1.77
C VAL A 98 21.45 9.28 0.84
N SER A 99 22.07 8.23 1.37
CA SER A 99 22.73 7.20 0.54
C SER A 99 21.74 6.50 -0.40
N ALA A 100 20.51 6.26 0.04
CA ALA A 100 19.47 5.65 -0.78
C ALA A 100 19.01 6.54 -1.95
N THR A 101 19.14 7.87 -1.85
CA THR A 101 18.82 8.78 -2.97
C THR A 101 19.80 8.63 -4.12
N ALA A 102 21.05 8.20 -3.86
CA ALA A 102 22.16 8.18 -4.80
C ALA A 102 22.43 9.55 -5.46
N LEU A 103 22.19 10.65 -4.73
CA LEU A 103 22.45 12.01 -5.19
C LEU A 103 23.88 12.42 -4.84
N THR A 104 24.51 13.17 -5.75
CA THR A 104 25.82 13.81 -5.58
C THR A 104 25.68 15.32 -5.74
N LEU A 105 26.65 16.08 -5.25
CA LEU A 105 26.66 17.55 -5.37
C LEU A 105 26.74 18.02 -6.83
N ASP A 106 27.18 17.14 -7.75
CA ASP A 106 27.23 17.41 -9.19
C ASP A 106 25.91 17.12 -9.92
N THR A 107 24.89 16.69 -9.18
CA THR A 107 23.58 16.37 -9.78
C THR A 107 22.86 17.63 -10.21
N ASN A 108 22.50 17.72 -11.50
CA ASN A 108 21.70 18.82 -12.01
C ASN A 108 20.22 18.62 -11.67
N LEU A 109 19.64 19.57 -10.93
CA LEU A 109 18.26 19.51 -10.47
C LEU A 109 17.22 19.62 -11.59
N LEU A 110 17.56 20.20 -12.76
CA LEU A 110 16.62 20.30 -13.89
C LEU A 110 16.43 18.95 -14.57
N THR A 111 17.52 18.21 -14.77
CA THR A 111 17.50 16.90 -15.44
C THR A 111 17.18 15.75 -14.48
N LEU A 112 17.23 16.03 -13.16
CA LEU A 112 16.94 15.04 -12.13
C LEU A 112 15.49 14.55 -12.20
N SER A 113 15.31 13.24 -12.37
CA SER A 113 14.02 12.58 -12.25
C SER A 113 13.63 12.44 -10.76
N LEU A 114 12.71 13.27 -10.29
CA LEU A 114 12.21 13.20 -8.93
C LEU A 114 11.43 11.89 -8.67
N SER A 115 10.83 11.31 -9.71
CA SER A 115 10.13 10.01 -9.64
C SER A 115 11.10 8.88 -9.33
N ASP A 116 12.32 8.91 -9.91
CA ASP A 116 13.32 7.88 -9.66
C ASP A 116 13.89 7.98 -8.24
N VAL A 117 14.14 9.19 -7.76
CA VAL A 117 14.56 9.42 -6.37
C VAL A 117 13.47 8.93 -5.41
N ARG A 118 12.21 9.27 -5.67
CA ARG A 118 11.07 8.79 -4.89
C ARG A 118 11.02 7.27 -4.87
N SER A 119 11.07 6.63 -6.03
CA SER A 119 11.01 5.17 -6.16
C SER A 119 12.16 4.47 -5.44
N ARG A 120 13.36 5.06 -5.39
CA ARG A 120 14.50 4.52 -4.62
C ARG A 120 14.23 4.57 -3.11
N LEU A 121 13.70 5.67 -2.61
CA LEU A 121 13.35 5.82 -1.20
C LEU A 121 12.16 4.93 -0.80
N GLU A 122 11.14 4.81 -1.65
CA GLU A 122 9.98 3.95 -1.40
C GLU A 122 10.29 2.44 -1.44
N ARG A 123 11.45 2.04 -2.00
CA ARG A 123 11.96 0.66 -1.89
C ARG A 123 12.43 0.30 -0.49
N LEU A 124 12.69 1.27 0.37
CA LEU A 124 13.02 1.01 1.77
C LEU A 124 11.74 0.62 2.51
N PRO A 125 11.67 -0.60 3.10
CA PRO A 125 10.44 -1.09 3.75
C PRO A 125 9.96 -0.21 4.90
N GLN A 126 10.87 0.53 5.54
CA GLN A 126 10.57 1.44 6.65
C GLN A 126 9.99 2.78 6.18
N VAL A 127 9.99 3.06 4.88
CA VAL A 127 9.44 4.30 4.31
C VAL A 127 7.96 4.11 4.00
N LYS A 128 7.14 5.03 4.50
CA LYS A 128 5.69 5.06 4.26
C LYS A 128 5.31 6.02 3.15
N SER A 129 5.93 7.20 3.13
CA SER A 129 5.64 8.24 2.15
C SER A 129 6.86 9.10 1.89
N VAL A 130 6.98 9.60 0.66
CA VAL A 130 8.08 10.48 0.25
C VAL A 130 7.49 11.70 -0.45
N HIS A 131 7.85 12.87 0.04
CA HIS A 131 7.55 14.14 -0.60
C HIS A 131 8.84 14.84 -0.96
N ILE A 132 9.04 15.14 -2.25
CA ILE A 132 10.27 15.77 -2.76
C ILE A 132 9.89 17.11 -3.38
N GLN A 133 10.56 18.17 -2.94
CA GLN A 133 10.42 19.50 -3.47
C GLN A 133 11.79 20.02 -3.90
N ARG A 134 11.93 20.40 -5.16
CA ARG A 134 13.12 21.08 -5.64
C ARG A 134 12.90 22.59 -5.66
N ASP A 135 13.93 23.32 -5.31
CA ASP A 135 14.04 24.76 -5.51
C ASP A 135 15.10 25.03 -6.58
N TYR A 136 14.80 25.92 -7.50
CA TYR A 136 15.70 26.28 -8.60
C TYR A 136 16.94 27.07 -8.16
N ASN A 137 17.04 27.41 -6.87
CA ASN A 137 18.24 27.97 -6.26
C ASN A 137 19.35 26.96 -5.95
N GLY A 138 19.12 25.67 -6.30
CA GLY A 138 20.07 24.59 -6.07
C GLY A 138 19.78 23.80 -4.79
N SER A 139 18.60 23.93 -4.16
CA SER A 139 18.22 23.16 -3.00
C SER A 139 17.18 22.10 -3.32
N LEU A 140 17.30 20.94 -2.66
CA LEU A 140 16.35 19.83 -2.73
C LEU A 140 15.90 19.49 -1.31
N THR A 141 14.60 19.60 -1.05
CA THR A 141 14.00 19.20 0.22
C THR A 141 13.29 17.86 0.05
N ILE A 142 13.64 16.89 0.88
CA ILE A 142 13.04 15.55 0.89
C ILE A 142 12.40 15.34 2.26
N LYS A 143 11.07 15.21 2.32
CA LYS A 143 10.32 14.86 3.52
C LYS A 143 9.94 13.39 3.46
N VAL A 144 10.45 12.61 4.40
CA VAL A 144 10.23 11.18 4.47
C VAL A 144 9.35 10.85 5.67
N GLY A 145 8.14 10.40 5.41
CA GLY A 145 7.29 9.78 6.42
C GLY A 145 7.71 8.33 6.62
N GLN A 146 8.11 7.97 7.83
CA GLN A 146 8.53 6.62 8.16
C GLN A 146 7.39 5.81 8.77
N ARG A 147 7.51 4.48 8.70
CA ARG A 147 6.64 3.53 9.37
C ARG A 147 7.09 3.35 10.81
N PHE A 148 6.14 3.30 11.72
CA PHE A 148 6.39 3.02 13.12
C PHE A 148 5.94 1.58 13.42
N PRO A 149 6.86 0.72 13.89
CA PRO A 149 6.51 -0.64 14.25
C PRO A 149 5.60 -0.66 15.49
N VAL A 150 4.60 -1.54 15.48
CA VAL A 150 3.67 -1.75 16.60
C VAL A 150 3.78 -3.14 17.22
N ALA A 151 4.37 -4.10 16.47
CA ALA A 151 4.58 -5.46 16.94
C ALA A 151 5.77 -6.11 16.24
N TRP A 152 6.24 -7.22 16.80
CA TRP A 152 7.09 -8.21 16.14
C TRP A 152 6.22 -9.23 15.44
N LEU A 153 6.60 -9.63 14.24
CA LEU A 153 5.99 -10.74 13.52
C LEU A 153 6.89 -11.98 13.62
N GLU A 154 6.37 -13.04 14.21
CA GLU A 154 7.01 -14.34 14.25
C GLU A 154 6.30 -15.29 13.28
N CYS A 155 7.08 -15.92 12.39
CA CYS A 155 6.59 -16.90 11.44
C CYS A 155 7.65 -17.98 11.27
N ALA A 156 7.44 -19.13 11.90
CA ALA A 156 8.41 -20.23 11.91
C ALA A 156 8.65 -20.79 10.50
N ARG A 157 7.59 -20.84 9.66
CA ARG A 157 7.69 -21.30 8.26
C ARG A 157 8.66 -20.48 7.42
N GLN A 158 8.85 -19.20 7.75
CA GLN A 158 9.71 -18.29 7.02
C GLN A 158 10.97 -17.91 7.81
N LYS A 159 11.25 -18.63 8.90
CA LYS A 159 12.43 -18.46 9.76
C LYS A 159 12.52 -17.07 10.40
N TYR A 160 11.40 -16.39 10.60
CA TYR A 160 11.30 -15.21 11.43
C TYR A 160 10.97 -15.65 12.86
N TYR A 161 11.89 -15.34 13.77
CA TYR A 161 11.78 -15.74 15.16
C TYR A 161 11.75 -14.52 16.08
N SER A 162 11.81 -14.77 17.39
CA SER A 162 11.84 -13.74 18.42
C SER A 162 12.89 -12.66 18.16
N PRO A 163 12.67 -11.40 18.59
CA PRO A 163 13.62 -10.30 18.43
C PRO A 163 15.05 -10.60 18.91
N LEU A 164 15.21 -11.49 19.88
CA LEU A 164 16.52 -11.88 20.42
C LEU A 164 17.31 -12.83 19.52
N SER A 165 16.69 -13.42 18.50
CA SER A 165 17.35 -14.37 17.60
C SER A 165 18.08 -13.71 16.42
N GLY A 166 18.01 -12.40 16.25
CA GLY A 166 18.62 -11.66 15.14
C GLY A 166 17.90 -11.78 13.79
N THR A 167 16.83 -12.57 13.71
CA THR A 167 16.00 -12.75 12.51
C THR A 167 14.64 -12.09 12.66
N GLY A 168 14.55 -11.04 13.47
CA GLY A 168 13.29 -10.40 13.79
C GLY A 168 12.69 -9.60 12.62
N CYS A 169 11.39 -9.73 12.45
CA CYS A 169 10.58 -8.93 11.54
C CYS A 169 9.66 -8.03 12.35
N LEU A 170 9.74 -6.73 12.13
CA LEU A 170 8.81 -5.76 12.71
C LEU A 170 7.60 -5.59 11.78
N ILE A 171 6.46 -5.21 12.33
CA ILE A 171 5.25 -4.92 11.57
C ILE A 171 4.62 -3.63 12.07
N ASP A 172 4.10 -2.82 11.13
CA ASP A 172 3.36 -1.60 11.46
C ASP A 172 1.86 -1.86 11.64
N ALA A 173 1.12 -0.83 12.02
CA ALA A 173 -0.32 -0.90 12.22
C ALA A 173 -1.11 -1.21 10.93
N GLU A 174 -0.52 -1.00 9.76
CA GLU A 174 -1.13 -1.31 8.46
C GLU A 174 -0.86 -2.75 8.01
N GLY A 175 -0.11 -3.52 8.78
CA GLY A 175 0.27 -4.89 8.44
C GLY A 175 1.43 -4.95 7.44
N VAL A 176 2.31 -3.94 7.39
CA VAL A 176 3.50 -3.94 6.52
C VAL A 176 4.72 -4.43 7.30
N PRO A 177 5.31 -5.56 6.90
CA PRO A 177 6.50 -6.10 7.54
C PRO A 177 7.76 -5.32 7.12
N MET A 178 8.66 -5.14 8.08
CA MET A 178 9.93 -4.45 7.88
C MET A 178 11.07 -5.16 8.63
N PRO A 179 12.30 -5.13 8.09
CA PRO A 179 13.44 -5.72 8.78
C PRO A 179 13.81 -4.87 10.01
N CYS A 180 14.24 -5.52 11.07
CA CYS A 180 14.84 -4.86 12.22
C CYS A 180 16.36 -4.91 12.08
N GLU A 181 17.00 -3.76 11.87
CA GLU A 181 18.46 -3.68 11.77
C GLU A 181 19.14 -3.46 13.13
N VAL A 182 18.46 -2.70 13.98
CA VAL A 182 18.94 -2.38 15.33
C VAL A 182 17.80 -2.58 16.31
N VAL A 183 18.00 -3.48 17.26
CA VAL A 183 17.03 -3.72 18.33
C VAL A 183 17.21 -2.66 19.41
N THR A 184 16.21 -1.79 19.55
CA THR A 184 16.16 -0.77 20.61
C THR A 184 15.37 -1.27 21.82
N LYS A 185 15.52 -0.61 22.96
CA LYS A 185 14.70 -0.92 24.17
C LYS A 185 13.20 -0.76 23.90
N GLU A 186 12.84 0.19 23.07
CA GLU A 186 11.45 0.44 22.66
C GLU A 186 10.89 -0.74 21.87
N TYR A 187 11.68 -1.29 20.93
CA TYR A 187 11.25 -2.45 20.15
C TYR A 187 11.14 -3.72 21.00
N LEU A 188 11.99 -3.91 22.02
CA LEU A 188 11.86 -5.03 22.95
C LEU A 188 10.58 -4.99 23.78
N ALA A 189 9.98 -3.81 23.94
CA ALA A 189 8.70 -3.65 24.63
C ALA A 189 7.48 -4.01 23.79
N LEU A 190 7.61 -4.10 22.47
CA LEU A 190 6.53 -4.41 21.55
C LEU A 190 6.06 -5.86 21.71
N PRO A 191 4.75 -6.11 21.53
CA PRO A 191 4.20 -7.46 21.53
C PRO A 191 4.72 -8.27 20.32
N VAL A 192 4.73 -9.60 20.49
CA VAL A 192 5.07 -10.56 19.42
C VAL A 192 3.80 -11.19 18.90
N ILE A 193 3.57 -11.13 17.60
CA ILE A 193 2.46 -11.81 16.94
C ILE A 193 3.00 -13.03 16.21
N CYS A 194 2.53 -14.22 16.62
CA CYS A 194 2.89 -15.50 16.01
C CYS A 194 1.83 -15.89 14.99
N PHE A 195 2.23 -15.86 13.71
CA PHE A 195 1.33 -16.15 12.62
C PHE A 195 2.00 -16.95 11.50
N ASP A 196 1.72 -18.25 11.45
CA ASP A 196 2.34 -19.16 10.49
C ASP A 196 1.54 -19.38 9.19
N ALA A 197 0.35 -18.80 9.08
CA ALA A 197 -0.50 -18.97 7.89
C ALA A 197 -0.05 -18.14 6.68
N VAL A 198 0.89 -17.20 6.85
CA VAL A 198 1.39 -16.35 5.76
C VAL A 198 2.19 -17.19 4.78
N SER A 199 1.79 -17.15 3.51
CA SER A 199 2.47 -17.88 2.43
C SER A 199 3.86 -17.29 2.11
N LYS A 200 3.98 -15.96 2.10
CA LYS A 200 5.23 -15.23 1.84
C LYS A 200 5.23 -13.85 2.51
N ILE A 201 6.29 -13.56 3.26
CA ILE A 201 6.53 -12.23 3.83
C ILE A 201 7.50 -11.48 2.91
N GLU A 202 7.03 -10.39 2.32
CA GLU A 202 7.85 -9.47 1.56
C GLU A 202 7.91 -8.13 2.30
N HIS A 203 9.11 -7.73 2.72
CA HIS A 203 9.30 -6.45 3.41
C HIS A 203 8.81 -5.27 2.56
N GLY A 204 8.08 -4.36 3.19
CA GLY A 204 7.50 -3.19 2.53
C GLY A 204 6.17 -3.44 1.81
N LYS A 205 5.70 -4.69 1.72
CA LYS A 205 4.39 -5.02 1.15
C LYS A 205 3.41 -5.42 2.24
N ARG A 206 2.22 -4.84 2.19
CA ARG A 206 1.15 -5.11 3.15
C ARG A 206 0.74 -6.59 3.10
N LEU A 207 0.69 -7.21 4.27
CA LEU A 207 0.07 -8.51 4.46
C LEU A 207 -1.44 -8.31 4.59
N GLY A 208 -2.19 -8.76 3.60
CA GLY A 208 -3.65 -8.56 3.52
C GLY A 208 -4.48 -9.57 4.30
N ASP A 209 -3.90 -10.28 5.26
CA ASP A 209 -4.61 -11.29 6.03
C ASP A 209 -5.49 -10.65 7.11
N PRO A 210 -6.81 -10.91 7.12
CA PRO A 210 -7.73 -10.33 8.10
C PRO A 210 -7.40 -10.71 9.54
N LEU A 211 -6.97 -11.96 9.79
CA LEU A 211 -6.63 -12.44 11.13
C LEU A 211 -5.44 -11.69 11.72
N LEU A 212 -4.44 -11.40 10.89
CA LEU A 212 -3.29 -10.60 11.30
C LEU A 212 -3.71 -9.19 11.69
N HIS A 213 -4.62 -8.57 10.92
CA HIS A 213 -5.16 -7.24 11.25
C HIS A 213 -5.94 -7.26 12.55
N THR A 214 -6.81 -8.24 12.75
CA THR A 214 -7.54 -8.43 14.02
C THR A 214 -6.58 -8.61 15.20
N ALA A 215 -5.49 -9.37 15.03
CA ALA A 215 -4.49 -9.55 16.07
C ALA A 215 -3.72 -8.26 16.40
N LEU A 216 -3.37 -7.44 15.38
CA LEU A 216 -2.73 -6.14 15.57
C LEU A 216 -3.65 -5.17 16.31
N GLU A 217 -4.93 -5.14 15.94
CA GLU A 217 -5.94 -4.33 16.59
C GLU A 217 -6.18 -4.77 18.04
N LEU A 218 -6.34 -6.09 18.25
CA LEU A 218 -6.46 -6.67 19.58
C LEU A 218 -5.26 -6.33 20.48
N ALA A 219 -4.03 -6.47 19.96
CA ALA A 219 -2.82 -6.12 20.71
C ALA A 219 -2.79 -4.64 21.11
N LYS A 220 -3.18 -3.75 20.22
CA LYS A 220 -3.28 -2.31 20.47
C LYS A 220 -4.33 -2.01 21.54
N GLU A 221 -5.53 -2.58 21.40
CA GLU A 221 -6.64 -2.34 22.31
C GLU A 221 -6.38 -2.88 23.72
N LEU A 222 -5.83 -4.09 23.85
CA LEU A 222 -5.46 -4.67 25.13
C LEU A 222 -4.37 -3.86 25.82
N ASN A 223 -3.34 -3.47 25.10
CA ASN A 223 -2.22 -2.73 25.68
C ASN A 223 -2.59 -1.27 26.04
N SER A 224 -3.56 -0.67 25.33
CA SER A 224 -4.10 0.64 25.68
C SER A 224 -4.92 0.63 26.98
N ARG A 225 -5.55 -0.52 27.30
CA ARG A 225 -6.38 -0.73 28.50
C ARG A 225 -5.59 -1.25 29.71
N ALA A 226 -4.34 -1.65 29.50
CA ALA A 226 -3.49 -2.19 30.56
C ALA A 226 -3.20 -1.13 31.63
N GLN A 227 -3.54 -1.42 32.92
CA GLN A 227 -3.27 -0.55 34.04
C GLN A 227 -1.97 -0.94 34.76
N THR A 228 -1.55 -2.17 34.61
CA THR A 228 -0.33 -2.72 35.23
C THR A 228 0.55 -3.41 34.20
N PRO A 229 1.86 -3.53 34.45
CA PRO A 229 2.76 -4.24 33.54
C PRO A 229 2.39 -5.71 33.31
N SER A 230 1.69 -6.33 34.27
CA SER A 230 1.21 -7.73 34.16
C SER A 230 -0.04 -7.86 33.26
N GLU A 231 -0.64 -6.76 32.86
CA GLU A 231 -1.78 -6.72 31.94
C GLU A 231 -1.38 -6.43 30.49
N ILE A 232 -0.10 -6.18 30.24
CA ILE A 232 0.40 -5.96 28.89
C ILE A 232 0.48 -7.29 28.16
N ALA A 233 -0.26 -7.41 27.05
CA ALA A 233 -0.17 -8.57 26.16
C ALA A 233 1.21 -8.61 25.50
N ARG A 234 1.99 -9.62 25.80
CA ARG A 234 3.37 -9.78 25.31
C ARG A 234 3.47 -10.61 24.05
N ARG A 235 2.61 -11.60 23.92
CA ARG A 235 2.62 -12.52 22.80
C ARG A 235 1.19 -12.86 22.39
N LEU A 236 0.89 -12.74 21.12
CA LEU A 236 -0.37 -13.15 20.52
C LEU A 236 -0.07 -14.31 19.58
N VAL A 237 -0.79 -15.41 19.75
CA VAL A 237 -0.67 -16.60 18.91
C VAL A 237 -1.98 -16.77 18.16
N ILE A 238 -1.93 -17.00 16.87
CA ILE A 238 -3.08 -17.30 16.02
C ILE A 238 -3.05 -18.80 15.69
N PRO A 239 -3.64 -19.66 16.54
CA PRO A 239 -3.58 -21.10 16.35
C PRO A 239 -4.47 -21.60 15.22
N ASN A 240 -5.55 -20.87 14.93
CA ASN A 240 -6.56 -21.23 13.94
C ASN A 240 -7.27 -19.99 13.39
N SER A 241 -8.25 -20.18 12.50
CA SER A 241 -8.95 -19.08 11.81
C SER A 241 -10.03 -18.38 12.65
N TRP A 242 -10.32 -18.84 13.85
CA TRP A 242 -11.44 -18.34 14.66
C TRP A 242 -11.04 -17.89 16.08
N SER A 243 -9.76 -18.04 16.48
CA SER A 243 -9.30 -17.64 17.82
C SER A 243 -7.90 -17.03 17.81
N ILE A 244 -7.67 -16.13 18.75
CA ILE A 244 -6.38 -15.50 19.05
C ILE A 244 -6.09 -15.71 20.53
N GLU A 245 -4.96 -16.33 20.86
CA GLU A 245 -4.48 -16.51 22.22
C GLU A 245 -3.52 -15.39 22.59
N THR A 246 -3.80 -14.72 23.70
CA THR A 246 -2.96 -13.64 24.23
C THR A 246 -2.24 -14.10 25.50
N HIS A 247 -0.92 -14.01 25.50
CA HIS A 247 -0.04 -14.41 26.60
C HIS A 247 0.51 -13.19 27.33
N TYR A 248 0.41 -13.19 28.64
CA TYR A 248 0.76 -12.07 29.54
C TYR A 248 1.93 -12.41 30.49
N ALA A 249 2.82 -13.29 30.09
CA ALA A 249 3.91 -13.68 30.95
C ALA A 249 4.95 -12.56 31.09
N THR A 250 5.29 -12.21 32.36
CA THR A 250 6.50 -11.46 32.71
C THR A 250 7.33 -12.30 33.67
N ALA A 251 8.63 -12.03 33.76
CA ALA A 251 9.53 -12.77 34.68
C ALA A 251 9.08 -12.74 36.17
N ALA A 252 8.24 -11.77 36.53
CA ALA A 252 7.75 -11.55 37.88
C ALA A 252 6.27 -11.94 38.10
N SER A 253 5.55 -12.41 37.08
CA SER A 253 4.14 -12.76 37.17
C SER A 253 3.87 -14.19 36.71
N GLU A 254 2.90 -14.81 37.35
CA GLU A 254 2.38 -16.11 36.91
C GLU A 254 1.83 -16.02 35.47
N PRO A 255 2.04 -17.07 34.63
CA PRO A 255 1.59 -17.04 33.25
C PRO A 255 0.06 -16.95 33.17
N LYS A 256 -0.40 -16.03 32.34
CA LYS A 256 -1.83 -15.82 32.08
C LYS A 256 -2.07 -15.94 30.58
N VAL A 257 -3.05 -16.72 30.16
CA VAL A 257 -3.45 -16.89 28.77
C VAL A 257 -4.94 -16.54 28.63
N ILE A 258 -5.23 -15.64 27.70
CA ILE A 258 -6.61 -15.26 27.38
C ILE A 258 -6.87 -15.52 25.90
N THR A 259 -7.91 -16.30 25.60
CA THR A 259 -8.33 -16.61 24.22
C THR A 259 -9.51 -15.75 23.84
N PHE A 260 -9.36 -15.00 22.77
CA PHE A 260 -10.40 -14.19 22.13
C PHE A 260 -10.89 -14.89 20.85
N GLY A 261 -12.18 -14.75 20.54
CA GLY A 261 -12.70 -15.06 19.21
C GLY A 261 -12.35 -13.95 18.23
N VAL A 262 -12.35 -14.27 16.94
CA VAL A 262 -12.08 -13.29 15.87
C VAL A 262 -13.29 -12.41 15.60
N ASP A 263 -14.50 -12.96 15.79
CA ASP A 263 -15.76 -12.24 15.59
C ASP A 263 -16.12 -11.44 16.84
N ASP A 264 -16.85 -10.33 16.66
CA ASP A 264 -17.40 -9.49 17.74
C ASP A 264 -16.38 -9.05 18.80
N LEU A 265 -15.19 -8.67 18.35
CA LEU A 265 -14.07 -8.31 19.22
C LEU A 265 -14.43 -7.19 20.23
N GLU A 266 -15.22 -6.19 19.81
CA GLU A 266 -15.62 -5.09 20.65
C GLU A 266 -16.44 -5.56 21.89
N MET A 267 -17.41 -6.44 21.66
CA MET A 267 -18.23 -7.03 22.74
C MET A 267 -17.36 -7.88 23.69
N GLN A 268 -16.38 -8.61 23.15
CA GLN A 268 -15.46 -9.39 23.97
C GLN A 268 -14.56 -8.48 24.82
N LEU A 269 -14.08 -7.37 24.27
CA LEU A 269 -13.29 -6.37 24.99
C LEU A 269 -14.10 -5.69 26.10
N GLU A 270 -15.37 -5.37 25.88
CA GLU A 270 -16.24 -4.87 26.95
C GLU A 270 -16.44 -5.88 28.09
N ARG A 271 -16.60 -7.15 27.75
CA ARG A 271 -16.65 -8.22 28.76
C ARG A 271 -15.33 -8.36 29.51
N TYR A 272 -14.22 -8.27 28.77
CA TYR A 272 -12.87 -8.27 29.35
C TYR A 272 -12.71 -7.15 30.38
N ASP A 273 -13.09 -5.91 30.05
CA ASP A 273 -12.97 -4.76 30.94
C ASP A 273 -13.79 -4.93 32.23
N ARG A 274 -15.03 -5.42 32.10
CA ARG A 274 -15.90 -5.71 33.25
C ARG A 274 -15.29 -6.78 34.16
N LEU A 275 -14.82 -7.87 33.54
CA LEU A 275 -14.21 -8.96 34.31
C LEU A 275 -12.90 -8.53 34.97
N MET A 276 -12.04 -7.82 34.27
CA MET A 276 -10.77 -7.33 34.84
C MET A 276 -10.98 -6.38 36.02
N LYS A 277 -12.04 -5.56 35.99
CA LYS A 277 -12.43 -4.71 37.12
C LYS A 277 -12.79 -5.55 38.35
N GLU A 278 -13.59 -6.59 38.19
CA GLU A 278 -13.96 -7.50 39.28
C GLU A 278 -12.79 -8.29 39.84
N LEU A 279 -11.93 -8.78 38.97
CA LEU A 279 -10.75 -9.56 39.32
C LEU A 279 -9.75 -8.73 40.14
N ARG A 280 -9.55 -7.47 39.75
CA ARG A 280 -8.71 -6.55 40.52
C ARG A 280 -9.34 -6.27 41.92
N ALA A 281 -10.64 -6.04 41.97
CA ALA A 281 -11.33 -5.80 43.25
C ALA A 281 -11.22 -6.97 44.20
N ARG A 282 -11.24 -8.20 43.69
CA ARG A 282 -11.15 -9.44 44.48
C ARG A 282 -9.71 -9.98 44.60
N GLN A 283 -8.74 -9.33 43.96
CA GLN A 283 -7.32 -9.78 43.91
C GLN A 283 -7.15 -11.22 43.39
N TRP A 284 -8.08 -11.66 42.54
CA TRP A 284 -8.02 -12.98 41.93
C TRP A 284 -7.02 -13.02 40.77
N LYS A 285 -6.20 -14.09 40.72
CA LYS A 285 -5.20 -14.29 39.66
C LYS A 285 -5.72 -15.32 38.68
N ILE A 286 -5.94 -14.90 37.43
CA ILE A 286 -6.37 -15.78 36.34
C ILE A 286 -5.17 -16.51 35.79
N ALA A 287 -5.34 -17.82 35.54
CA ALA A 287 -4.43 -18.64 34.73
C ALA A 287 -4.86 -18.71 33.27
N THR A 288 -6.12 -19.09 33.01
CA THR A 288 -6.68 -19.09 31.66
C THR A 288 -8.07 -18.46 31.62
N LEU A 289 -8.43 -17.86 30.50
CA LEU A 289 -9.73 -17.26 30.26
C LEU A 289 -10.08 -17.44 28.77
N HIS A 290 -11.29 -17.91 28.49
CA HIS A 290 -11.74 -18.09 27.12
C HIS A 290 -13.00 -17.27 26.85
N PHE A 291 -12.95 -16.32 25.91
CA PHE A 291 -14.10 -15.56 25.44
C PHE A 291 -14.75 -16.32 24.27
N ILE A 292 -15.75 -17.15 24.59
CA ILE A 292 -16.56 -17.81 23.56
C ILE A 292 -17.73 -16.87 23.23
N PRO A 293 -18.06 -16.63 21.93
CA PRO A 293 -19.09 -15.67 21.52
C PRO A 293 -20.46 -15.89 22.17
N GLU A 294 -20.86 -17.13 22.32
CA GLU A 294 -22.19 -17.49 22.83
C GLU A 294 -22.07 -18.19 24.20
N GLY A 295 -22.19 -17.45 25.28
CA GLY A 295 -22.41 -18.07 26.56
C GLY A 295 -21.38 -17.81 27.65
N ASN A 296 -20.98 -18.84 28.35
CA ASN A 296 -20.13 -18.78 29.54
C ASN A 296 -18.68 -18.48 29.16
N THR A 297 -18.02 -17.71 30.00
CA THR A 297 -16.56 -17.42 29.87
C THR A 297 -15.81 -18.36 30.83
N PRO A 298 -15.35 -19.54 30.41
CA PRO A 298 -14.63 -20.45 31.28
C PRO A 298 -13.30 -19.82 31.70
N ALA A 299 -13.03 -19.87 33.00
CA ALA A 299 -11.82 -19.32 33.60
C ALA A 299 -11.19 -20.33 34.53
N THR A 300 -9.86 -20.38 34.52
CA THR A 300 -9.09 -21.07 35.57
C THR A 300 -8.26 -20.05 36.34
N PHE A 301 -7.98 -20.33 37.61
CA PHE A 301 -7.29 -19.41 38.49
C PHE A 301 -6.03 -20.04 39.05
N HIS A 302 -5.05 -19.21 39.37
CA HIS A 302 -3.90 -19.61 40.17
C HIS A 302 -4.30 -19.65 41.65
N GLY A 303 -4.32 -20.85 42.24
CA GLY A 303 -4.81 -21.06 43.60
C GLY A 303 -6.35 -21.22 43.68
N THR A 304 -6.89 -21.41 44.89
CA THR A 304 -8.35 -21.50 45.12
C THR A 304 -8.92 -20.09 45.30
N PRO A 305 -9.74 -19.63 44.35
CA PRO A 305 -10.42 -18.32 44.55
C PRO A 305 -11.40 -18.40 45.71
N ASP A 306 -11.42 -17.40 46.54
CA ASP A 306 -12.45 -17.27 47.61
C ASP A 306 -13.80 -16.94 46.94
N ILE A 307 -14.66 -17.95 46.85
CA ILE A 307 -16.00 -17.85 46.25
C ILE A 307 -17.11 -17.58 47.32
N SER A 308 -16.75 -17.33 48.59
CA SER A 308 -17.66 -17.13 49.71
C SER A 308 -18.61 -15.93 49.57
N GLY A 309 -18.64 -15.22 48.49
CA GLY A 309 -19.57 -14.10 48.21
C GLY A 309 -20.29 -14.23 46.85
N LEU A 310 -20.12 -15.33 46.14
CA LEU A 310 -20.83 -15.58 44.88
C LEU A 310 -22.14 -16.31 45.16
N THR A 311 -23.26 -15.68 44.90
CA THR A 311 -24.53 -16.38 44.66
C THR A 311 -24.34 -17.16 43.37
N LEU A 312 -24.13 -18.48 43.46
CA LEU A 312 -24.24 -19.37 42.34
C LEU A 312 -25.62 -19.14 41.72
N ALA A 313 -25.70 -18.58 40.52
CA ALA A 313 -26.93 -18.60 39.75
C ALA A 313 -27.26 -20.09 39.57
N GLU A 314 -28.22 -20.55 40.38
CA GLU A 314 -28.69 -21.92 40.38
C GLU A 314 -29.06 -22.27 38.94
N ASN A 315 -28.39 -23.27 38.42
CA ASN A 315 -28.62 -23.80 37.05
C ASN A 315 -30.05 -24.35 37.10
N ARG A 316 -31.06 -23.53 36.81
CA ARG A 316 -32.43 -24.00 36.65
C ARG A 316 -32.42 -25.05 35.54
N PRO A 317 -32.73 -26.31 35.85
CA PRO A 317 -32.83 -27.29 34.79
C PRO A 317 -33.86 -26.80 33.78
N ALA A 318 -33.52 -26.84 32.51
CA ALA A 318 -34.43 -26.47 31.44
C ALA A 318 -35.77 -27.18 31.66
N THR A 319 -36.84 -26.42 31.79
CA THR A 319 -38.20 -26.94 31.88
C THR A 319 -38.42 -27.81 30.63
N PRO A 320 -38.75 -29.11 30.77
CA PRO A 320 -38.95 -29.96 29.60
C PRO A 320 -40.09 -29.37 28.75
N ALA A 321 -39.84 -29.32 27.45
CA ALA A 321 -40.82 -28.86 26.48
C ALA A 321 -42.13 -29.61 26.62
N PRO A 322 -43.31 -28.97 26.51
CA PRO A 322 -44.60 -29.64 26.60
C PRO A 322 -44.70 -30.67 25.48
N THR A 323 -44.96 -31.92 25.87
CA THR A 323 -45.21 -33.04 24.95
C THR A 323 -46.41 -32.71 24.08
N PRO A 324 -46.34 -32.85 22.75
CA PRO A 324 -47.50 -32.63 21.89
C PRO A 324 -48.58 -33.67 22.23
N SER A 325 -49.78 -33.19 22.61
CA SER A 325 -50.97 -34.04 22.83
C SER A 325 -51.34 -34.70 21.50
N SER A 326 -51.39 -36.03 21.52
CA SER A 326 -51.89 -36.83 20.42
C SER A 326 -53.35 -36.52 20.13
N PRO A 327 -53.81 -36.49 18.86
CA PRO A 327 -55.19 -36.28 18.52
C PRO A 327 -55.99 -37.55 18.89
N ARG A 328 -57.02 -37.39 19.73
CA ARG A 328 -58.07 -38.40 19.91
C ARG A 328 -58.87 -38.54 18.62
N ARG A 329 -59.11 -39.77 18.26
CA ARG A 329 -60.07 -40.17 17.24
C ARG A 329 -61.50 -39.78 17.64
#